data_047f9cdbe4e8a54bc9b4bb1ac21782b7
#
_entry.id   047f9cdbe4e8a54bc9b4bb1ac21782b7
#
_cell.length_a   1.000
_cell.length_b   1.000
_cell.length_c   1.000
_cell.angle_alpha   90.00
_cell.angle_beta   90.00
_cell.angle_gamma   90.00
#
_symmetry.space_group_name_H-M   'P 1'
#
loop_
_entity.id
_entity.type
_entity.pdbx_description
1 polymer ?
#
loop_
_entity_poly.entity_id
_entity_poly.type
_entity_poly.pdbx_seq_one_letter_code
_entity_poly.pdbx_strand_id
1 'polypeptide(L)'
;MTAFLRSIDSKVWKVVLTGWERPVYTSKEGTSTGVKKPEVEWTPEEETAAHYNHKAIYALFNGVDASVFKLIKNCVSAKEAWEILEKCYEGTTKVKQSKIQHLTSKFESLRMKDDESIQDFHLSLLDIANSFEALGEKISDEKLSRKLLRSLPKRFDMKVTA
;
A
#
# COMPACT_ATOMS: atom_id res chain seq x y z
N MET A 1 -8.36 1.86 3.57
CA MET A 1 -7.94 1.86 4.99
C MET A 1 -7.20 3.15 5.40
N THR A 2 -6.17 3.61 4.69
CA THR A 2 -5.41 4.85 5.00
C THR A 2 -6.30 6.09 5.14
N ALA A 3 -7.21 6.35 4.17
CA ALA A 3 -8.15 7.48 4.22
C ALA A 3 -9.07 7.41 5.44
N PHE A 4 -9.53 6.22 5.81
CA PHE A 4 -10.36 5.99 6.99
C PHE A 4 -9.59 6.33 8.28
N LEU A 5 -8.35 5.85 8.44
CA LEU A 5 -7.54 6.16 9.63
C LEU A 5 -7.27 7.66 9.77
N ARG A 6 -7.00 8.35 8.66
CA ARG A 6 -6.82 9.81 8.63
C ARG A 6 -8.10 10.58 8.95
N SER A 7 -9.26 10.05 8.56
CA SER A 7 -10.56 10.70 8.87
C SER A 7 -10.93 10.61 10.35
N ILE A 8 -10.42 9.62 11.08
CA ILE A 8 -10.64 9.51 12.52
C ILE A 8 -9.86 10.61 13.27
N ASP A 9 -8.55 10.72 13.00
CA ASP A 9 -7.65 11.74 13.54
C ASP A 9 -6.30 11.64 12.82
N SER A 10 -5.69 12.78 12.51
CA SER A 10 -4.34 12.82 11.89
C SER A 10 -3.27 12.16 12.77
N LYS A 11 -3.42 12.24 14.11
CA LYS A 11 -2.51 11.61 15.07
C LYS A 11 -2.62 10.10 15.07
N VAL A 12 -3.81 9.53 14.80
CA VAL A 12 -4.02 8.09 14.64
C VAL A 12 -3.18 7.56 13.47
N TRP A 13 -3.21 8.23 12.32
CA TRP A 13 -2.36 7.84 11.18
C TRP A 13 -0.88 8.03 11.46
N LYS A 14 -0.52 9.11 12.17
CA LYS A 14 0.88 9.36 12.54
C LYS A 14 1.46 8.20 13.37
N VAL A 15 0.72 7.68 14.35
CA VAL A 15 1.15 6.55 15.18
C VAL A 15 1.32 5.26 14.37
N VAL A 16 0.50 5.03 13.36
CA VAL A 16 0.68 3.90 12.42
C VAL A 16 2.02 4.00 11.69
N LEU A 17 2.43 5.20 11.29
CA LEU A 17 3.70 5.41 10.59
C LEU A 17 4.91 5.34 11.52
N THR A 18 4.84 6.05 12.66
CA THR A 18 5.99 6.18 13.58
C THR A 18 6.16 4.96 14.50
N GLY A 19 5.05 4.28 14.80
CA GLY A 19 5.00 3.24 15.82
C GLY A 19 4.76 3.81 17.22
N TRP A 20 4.46 2.91 18.14
CA TRP A 20 4.36 3.17 19.56
C TRP A 20 5.04 2.04 20.32
N GLU A 21 5.79 2.40 21.33
CA GLU A 21 6.43 1.47 22.24
C GLU A 21 5.95 1.75 23.67
N ARG A 22 5.80 0.69 24.46
CA ARG A 22 5.41 0.83 25.85
C ARG A 22 6.47 1.62 26.61
N PRO A 23 6.09 2.66 27.37
CA PRO A 23 7.01 3.45 28.17
C PRO A 23 7.88 2.61 29.09
N VAL A 24 9.16 2.97 29.18
CA VAL A 24 10.16 2.36 30.07
C VAL A 24 10.79 3.41 30.95
N TYR A 25 11.33 2.99 32.11
CA TYR A 25 12.09 3.90 32.96
C TYR A 25 13.40 4.31 32.25
N THR A 26 13.76 5.57 32.42
CA THR A 26 15.06 6.11 32.00
C THR A 26 15.95 6.36 33.22
N SER A 27 17.23 6.07 33.12
CA SER A 27 18.21 6.41 34.16
C SER A 27 18.41 7.92 34.23
N LYS A 28 19.08 8.42 35.29
CA LYS A 28 19.43 9.84 35.43
C LYS A 28 20.29 10.38 34.29
N GLU A 29 20.91 9.52 33.52
CA GLU A 29 21.76 9.82 32.34
C GLU A 29 20.97 9.76 31.01
N GLY A 30 19.63 9.58 31.08
CA GLY A 30 18.77 9.53 29.86
C GLY A 30 18.78 8.18 29.14
N THR A 31 19.48 7.16 29.66
CA THR A 31 19.54 5.83 29.07
C THR A 31 18.32 4.99 29.45
N SER A 32 17.71 4.30 28.49
CA SER A 32 16.59 3.37 28.74
C SER A 32 17.06 2.20 29.64
N THR A 33 16.33 1.95 30.73
CA THR A 33 16.60 0.82 31.64
C THR A 33 16.02 -0.50 31.14
N GLY A 34 15.17 -0.48 30.09
CA GLY A 34 14.44 -1.66 29.61
C GLY A 34 13.29 -2.11 30.55
N VAL A 35 13.15 -1.52 31.74
CA VAL A 35 12.06 -1.84 32.67
C VAL A 35 10.80 -1.08 32.30
N LYS A 36 9.72 -1.80 32.00
CA LYS A 36 8.43 -1.22 31.59
C LYS A 36 7.77 -0.47 32.74
N LYS A 37 7.31 0.75 32.50
CA LYS A 37 6.50 1.52 33.44
C LYS A 37 5.12 0.91 33.62
N PRO A 38 4.57 0.80 34.84
CA PRO A 38 3.15 0.54 35.03
C PRO A 38 2.32 1.73 34.49
N GLU A 39 1.10 1.48 34.03
CA GLU A 39 0.26 2.51 33.38
C GLU A 39 -0.05 3.69 34.30
N VAL A 40 -0.15 3.43 35.61
CA VAL A 40 -0.42 4.46 36.63
C VAL A 40 0.72 5.48 36.79
N GLU A 41 1.90 5.19 36.26
CA GLU A 41 3.09 6.06 36.33
C GLU A 41 3.41 6.73 35.00
N TRP A 42 2.51 6.58 33.98
CA TRP A 42 2.72 7.22 32.71
C TRP A 42 2.50 8.72 32.81
N THR A 43 3.29 9.46 32.04
CA THR A 43 3.07 10.89 31.86
C THR A 43 1.85 11.14 30.96
N PRO A 44 1.23 12.34 30.98
CA PRO A 44 0.12 12.68 30.11
C PRO A 44 0.46 12.52 28.62
N GLU A 45 1.72 12.73 28.23
CA GLU A 45 2.21 12.52 26.86
C GLU A 45 2.28 11.03 26.51
N GLU A 46 2.77 10.19 27.45
CA GLU A 46 2.83 8.74 27.31
C GLU A 46 1.43 8.14 27.22
N GLU A 47 0.50 8.59 28.05
CA GLU A 47 -0.93 8.20 27.97
C GLU A 47 -1.56 8.60 26.65
N THR A 48 -1.31 9.83 26.20
CA THR A 48 -1.83 10.34 24.93
C THR A 48 -1.32 9.50 23.76
N ALA A 49 -0.03 9.17 23.74
CA ALA A 49 0.55 8.33 22.70
C ALA A 49 -0.05 6.91 22.70
N ALA A 50 -0.22 6.30 23.87
CA ALA A 50 -0.88 5.01 24.03
C ALA A 50 -2.32 5.04 23.57
N HIS A 51 -3.08 6.10 23.89
CA HIS A 51 -4.46 6.29 23.46
C HIS A 51 -4.58 6.28 21.92
N TYR A 52 -3.72 7.01 21.23
CA TYR A 52 -3.75 7.02 19.75
C TYR A 52 -3.32 5.68 19.16
N ASN A 53 -2.38 4.96 19.79
CA ASN A 53 -2.03 3.60 19.38
C ASN A 53 -3.23 2.65 19.52
N HIS A 54 -3.90 2.65 20.66
CA HIS A 54 -5.07 1.80 20.89
C HIS A 54 -6.21 2.14 19.94
N LYS A 55 -6.46 3.44 19.69
CA LYS A 55 -7.47 3.89 18.74
C LYS A 55 -7.17 3.41 17.32
N ALA A 56 -5.88 3.44 16.90
CA ALA A 56 -5.45 2.93 15.61
C ALA A 56 -5.63 1.41 15.52
N ILE A 57 -5.18 0.65 16.52
CA ILE A 57 -5.33 -0.81 16.57
C ILE A 57 -6.80 -1.20 16.49
N TYR A 58 -7.65 -0.56 17.28
CA TYR A 58 -9.09 -0.83 17.29
C TYR A 58 -9.72 -0.58 15.91
N ALA A 59 -9.33 0.50 15.24
CA ALA A 59 -9.79 0.81 13.89
C ALA A 59 -9.34 -0.25 12.86
N LEU A 60 -8.09 -0.74 12.98
CA LEU A 60 -7.58 -1.82 12.14
C LEU A 60 -8.32 -3.14 12.38
N PHE A 61 -8.56 -3.49 13.64
CA PHE A 61 -9.28 -4.72 13.99
C PHE A 61 -10.70 -4.77 13.45
N ASN A 62 -11.40 -3.63 13.48
CA ASN A 62 -12.76 -3.53 12.94
C ASN A 62 -12.82 -3.39 11.41
N GLY A 63 -11.69 -3.07 10.78
CA GLY A 63 -11.62 -2.88 9.33
C GLY A 63 -11.20 -4.10 8.52
N VAL A 64 -10.95 -5.25 9.17
CA VAL A 64 -10.48 -6.48 8.51
C VAL A 64 -11.45 -7.64 8.76
N ASP A 65 -11.39 -8.65 7.90
CA ASP A 65 -12.14 -9.87 8.08
C ASP A 65 -11.55 -10.78 9.17
N ALA A 66 -12.32 -11.80 9.61
CA ALA A 66 -11.94 -12.70 10.69
C ALA A 66 -10.66 -13.51 10.43
N SER A 67 -10.30 -13.75 9.16
CA SER A 67 -9.09 -14.51 8.80
C SER A 67 -7.86 -13.66 9.01
N VAL A 68 -7.91 -12.40 8.58
CA VAL A 68 -6.83 -11.42 8.72
C VAL A 68 -6.70 -10.94 10.16
N PHE A 69 -7.83 -10.77 10.88
CA PHE A 69 -7.82 -10.44 12.31
C PHE A 69 -6.95 -11.41 13.14
N LYS A 70 -6.99 -12.72 12.82
CA LYS A 70 -6.15 -13.72 13.51
C LYS A 70 -4.65 -13.43 13.41
N LEU A 71 -4.22 -12.75 12.35
CA LEU A 71 -2.81 -12.42 12.13
C LEU A 71 -2.37 -11.21 12.98
N ILE A 72 -3.27 -10.27 13.23
CA ILE A 72 -2.95 -8.99 13.89
C ILE A 72 -3.42 -8.89 15.35
N LYS A 73 -4.29 -9.80 15.82
CA LYS A 73 -4.90 -9.74 17.14
C LYS A 73 -3.94 -9.63 18.33
N ASN A 74 -2.70 -10.11 18.16
CA ASN A 74 -1.67 -10.09 19.21
C ASN A 74 -0.71 -8.88 19.10
N CYS A 75 -0.88 -8.03 18.09
CA CYS A 75 -0.05 -6.84 17.92
C CYS A 75 -0.32 -5.82 19.03
N VAL A 76 0.74 -5.30 19.60
CA VAL A 76 0.70 -4.26 20.64
C VAL A 76 0.83 -2.87 20.02
N SER A 77 1.47 -2.79 18.85
CA SER A 77 1.66 -1.54 18.10
C SER A 77 0.80 -1.53 16.84
N ALA A 78 0.16 -0.39 16.56
CA ALA A 78 -0.59 -0.16 15.33
C ALA A 78 0.30 -0.26 14.08
N LYS A 79 1.58 0.11 14.19
CA LYS A 79 2.57 -0.04 13.11
C LYS A 79 2.80 -1.51 12.78
N GLU A 80 3.03 -2.35 13.80
CA GLU A 80 3.21 -3.80 13.61
C GLU A 80 1.99 -4.42 12.92
N ALA A 81 0.78 -4.10 13.40
CA ALA A 81 -0.45 -4.56 12.76
C ALA A 81 -0.56 -4.12 11.31
N TRP A 82 -0.22 -2.85 11.02
CA TRP A 82 -0.22 -2.30 9.67
C TRP A 82 0.78 -3.00 8.74
N GLU A 83 2.01 -3.24 9.19
CA GLU A 83 3.03 -3.95 8.41
C GLU A 83 2.61 -5.39 8.06
N ILE A 84 1.91 -6.06 8.98
CA ILE A 84 1.34 -7.39 8.71
C ILE A 84 0.25 -7.29 7.64
N LEU A 85 -0.64 -6.28 7.73
CA LEU A 85 -1.69 -6.05 6.74
C LEU A 85 -1.11 -5.72 5.36
N GLU A 86 -0.10 -4.86 5.28
CA GLU A 86 0.59 -4.56 4.02
C GLU A 86 1.16 -5.84 3.39
N LYS A 87 1.86 -6.67 4.16
CA LYS A 87 2.39 -7.95 3.67
C LYS A 87 1.28 -8.90 3.22
N CYS A 88 0.15 -8.92 3.93
CA CYS A 88 -0.98 -9.78 3.62
C CYS A 88 -1.71 -9.37 2.33
N TYR A 89 -1.97 -8.08 2.15
CA TYR A 89 -2.74 -7.57 1.01
C TYR A 89 -1.88 -7.19 -0.20
N GLU A 90 -0.70 -6.63 0.01
CA GLU A 90 0.20 -6.25 -1.09
C GLU A 90 1.14 -7.39 -1.50
N GLY A 91 1.32 -8.38 -0.63
CA GLY A 91 2.26 -9.47 -0.82
C GLY A 91 3.70 -9.10 -0.45
N THR A 92 4.58 -10.09 -0.47
CA THR A 92 6.01 -9.88 -0.28
C THR A 92 6.62 -9.19 -1.50
N THR A 93 7.79 -8.57 -1.36
CA THR A 93 8.55 -7.96 -2.48
C THR A 93 8.69 -8.91 -3.67
N LYS A 94 8.92 -10.21 -3.42
CA LYS A 94 8.98 -11.23 -4.46
C LYS A 94 7.65 -11.40 -5.21
N VAL A 95 6.53 -11.38 -4.51
CA VAL A 95 5.19 -11.48 -5.12
C VAL A 95 4.90 -10.23 -5.94
N LYS A 96 5.23 -9.03 -5.44
CA LYS A 96 5.13 -7.77 -6.22
C LYS A 96 5.96 -7.85 -7.50
N GLN A 97 7.21 -8.26 -7.41
CA GLN A 97 8.09 -8.42 -8.58
C GLN A 97 7.54 -9.42 -9.60
N SER A 98 7.04 -10.57 -9.13
CA SER A 98 6.41 -11.56 -10.02
C SER A 98 5.18 -11.00 -10.73
N LYS A 99 4.32 -10.24 -10.02
CA LYS A 99 3.16 -9.56 -10.62
C LYS A 99 3.59 -8.52 -11.65
N ILE A 100 4.62 -7.70 -11.35
CA ILE A 100 5.17 -6.70 -12.28
C ILE A 100 5.71 -7.38 -13.54
N GLN A 101 6.45 -8.48 -13.38
CA GLN A 101 6.98 -9.25 -14.52
C GLN A 101 5.85 -9.81 -15.39
N HIS A 102 4.80 -10.37 -14.77
CA HIS A 102 3.62 -10.85 -15.50
C HIS A 102 2.91 -9.72 -16.25
N LEU A 103 2.70 -8.57 -15.60
CA LEU A 103 2.12 -7.38 -16.24
C LEU A 103 2.98 -6.85 -17.38
N THR A 104 4.32 -6.88 -17.24
CA THR A 104 5.25 -6.50 -18.32
C THR A 104 5.08 -7.41 -19.52
N SER A 105 5.05 -8.72 -19.32
CA SER A 105 4.82 -9.68 -20.40
C SER A 105 3.46 -9.47 -21.07
N LYS A 106 2.41 -9.23 -20.28
CA LYS A 106 1.07 -8.91 -20.79
C LYS A 106 1.07 -7.61 -21.60
N PHE A 107 1.72 -6.56 -21.11
CA PHE A 107 1.88 -5.30 -21.81
C PHE A 107 2.64 -5.46 -23.13
N GLU A 108 3.74 -6.20 -23.15
CA GLU A 108 4.56 -6.42 -24.33
C GLU A 108 3.84 -7.27 -25.40
N SER A 109 3.11 -8.29 -24.98
CA SER A 109 2.36 -9.17 -25.89
C SER A 109 1.06 -8.57 -26.40
N LEU A 110 0.50 -7.56 -25.72
CA LEU A 110 -0.77 -6.96 -26.09
C LEU A 110 -0.70 -6.37 -27.51
N ARG A 111 -1.65 -6.74 -28.36
CA ARG A 111 -1.85 -6.22 -29.73
C ARG A 111 -3.32 -5.95 -29.94
N MET A 112 -3.62 -4.90 -30.68
CA MET A 112 -4.98 -4.60 -31.11
C MET A 112 -5.45 -5.66 -32.12
N LYS A 113 -6.66 -6.17 -31.96
CA LYS A 113 -7.27 -7.12 -32.88
C LYS A 113 -7.83 -6.39 -34.10
N ASP A 114 -8.03 -7.13 -35.19
CA ASP A 114 -8.54 -6.55 -36.45
C ASP A 114 -9.99 -6.02 -36.33
N ASP A 115 -10.79 -6.59 -35.46
CA ASP A 115 -12.18 -6.23 -35.17
C ASP A 115 -12.34 -5.27 -33.96
N GLU A 116 -11.26 -4.97 -33.26
CA GLU A 116 -11.25 -4.14 -32.04
C GLU A 116 -11.27 -2.64 -32.40
N SER A 117 -11.94 -1.82 -31.58
CA SER A 117 -11.85 -0.36 -31.71
C SER A 117 -10.59 0.18 -31.06
N ILE A 118 -10.07 1.33 -31.54
CA ILE A 118 -8.93 2.02 -30.92
C ILE A 118 -9.25 2.37 -29.46
N GLN A 119 -10.51 2.74 -29.20
CA GLN A 119 -10.97 3.12 -27.87
C GLN A 119 -10.91 1.95 -26.89
N ASP A 120 -11.40 0.77 -27.29
CA ASP A 120 -11.38 -0.43 -26.43
C ASP A 120 -9.94 -0.90 -26.19
N PHE A 121 -9.09 -0.86 -27.22
CA PHE A 121 -7.67 -1.16 -27.07
C PHE A 121 -6.95 -0.17 -26.13
N HIS A 122 -7.27 1.12 -26.24
CA HIS A 122 -6.73 2.14 -25.33
C HIS A 122 -7.17 1.91 -23.87
N LEU A 123 -8.43 1.55 -23.65
CA LEU A 123 -8.92 1.19 -22.30
C LEU A 123 -8.18 -0.03 -21.75
N SER A 124 -7.89 -1.03 -22.58
CA SER A 124 -7.11 -2.20 -22.18
C SER A 124 -5.67 -1.85 -21.80
N LEU A 125 -5.06 -0.87 -22.48
CA LEU A 125 -3.74 -0.34 -22.12
C LEU A 125 -3.76 0.42 -20.80
N LEU A 126 -4.79 1.25 -20.57
CA LEU A 126 -4.97 1.99 -19.31
C LEU A 126 -5.20 1.05 -18.13
N ASP A 127 -5.97 -0.03 -18.30
CA ASP A 127 -6.18 -1.04 -17.25
C ASP A 127 -4.85 -1.67 -16.80
N ILE A 128 -3.97 -2.00 -17.74
CA ILE A 128 -2.63 -2.49 -17.43
C ILE A 128 -1.80 -1.41 -16.74
N ALA A 129 -1.86 -0.15 -17.20
CA ALA A 129 -1.13 0.96 -16.57
C ALA A 129 -1.56 1.20 -15.11
N ASN A 130 -2.88 1.17 -14.85
CA ASN A 130 -3.44 1.27 -13.50
C ASN A 130 -2.99 0.09 -12.62
N SER A 131 -2.88 -1.11 -13.20
CA SER A 131 -2.37 -2.30 -12.49
C SER A 131 -0.90 -2.15 -12.10
N PHE A 132 -0.07 -1.52 -12.93
CA PHE A 132 1.32 -1.17 -12.57
C PHE A 132 1.38 -0.12 -11.46
N GLU A 133 0.55 0.94 -11.55
CA GLU A 133 0.49 2.00 -10.56
C GLU A 133 0.07 1.46 -9.18
N ALA A 134 -0.88 0.52 -9.14
CA ALA A 134 -1.28 -0.18 -7.91
C ALA A 134 -0.14 -0.98 -7.26
N LEU A 135 0.88 -1.37 -8.03
CA LEU A 135 2.10 -2.02 -7.54
C LEU A 135 3.25 -1.04 -7.25
N GLY A 136 3.00 0.28 -7.35
CA GLY A 136 4.00 1.32 -7.12
C GLY A 136 4.92 1.61 -8.31
N GLU A 137 4.64 1.03 -9.49
CA GLU A 137 5.36 1.29 -10.74
C GLU A 137 4.49 2.16 -11.66
N LYS A 138 5.07 3.20 -12.28
CA LYS A 138 4.33 4.05 -13.20
C LYS A 138 4.85 3.90 -14.63
N ILE A 139 3.94 3.62 -15.56
CA ILE A 139 4.24 3.66 -16.98
C ILE A 139 4.06 5.10 -17.47
N SER A 140 5.03 5.65 -18.18
CA SER A 140 4.93 7.01 -18.76
C SER A 140 3.94 7.04 -19.93
N ASP A 141 3.28 8.19 -20.10
CA ASP A 141 2.34 8.42 -21.21
C ASP A 141 3.01 8.23 -22.58
N GLU A 142 4.29 8.57 -22.66
CA GLU A 142 5.10 8.35 -23.86
C GLU A 142 5.24 6.85 -24.18
N LYS A 143 5.47 6.01 -23.16
CA LYS A 143 5.56 4.56 -23.34
C LYS A 143 4.21 3.95 -23.72
N LEU A 144 3.12 4.47 -23.15
CA LEU A 144 1.75 4.06 -23.53
C LEU A 144 1.42 4.43 -24.98
N SER A 145 1.71 5.67 -25.39
CA SER A 145 1.49 6.16 -26.75
C SER A 145 2.29 5.37 -27.78
N ARG A 146 3.58 5.14 -27.52
CA ARG A 146 4.43 4.30 -28.37
C ARG A 146 3.88 2.87 -28.49
N LYS A 147 3.39 2.30 -27.38
CA LYS A 147 2.81 0.95 -27.38
C LYS A 147 1.52 0.91 -28.20
N LEU A 148 0.64 1.90 -28.03
CA LEU A 148 -0.59 2.03 -28.82
C LEU A 148 -0.27 2.04 -30.32
N LEU A 149 0.60 2.95 -30.76
CA LEU A 149 0.97 3.10 -32.17
C LEU A 149 1.58 1.83 -32.78
N ARG A 150 2.48 1.15 -32.05
CA ARG A 150 3.13 -0.09 -32.50
C ARG A 150 2.22 -1.32 -32.46
N SER A 151 1.08 -1.22 -31.83
CA SER A 151 0.14 -2.33 -31.67
C SER A 151 -1.05 -2.25 -32.61
N LEU A 152 -1.13 -1.19 -33.43
CA LEU A 152 -2.20 -1.01 -34.42
C LEU A 152 -2.08 -2.04 -35.55
N PRO A 153 -3.22 -2.59 -36.02
CA PRO A 153 -3.28 -3.44 -37.23
C PRO A 153 -2.86 -2.68 -38.49
N LYS A 154 -2.45 -3.41 -39.52
CA LYS A 154 -2.01 -2.87 -40.84
C LYS A 154 -3.00 -1.90 -41.47
N ARG A 155 -4.30 -2.01 -41.19
CA ARG A 155 -5.33 -1.07 -41.67
C ARG A 155 -5.08 0.39 -41.24
N PHE A 156 -4.19 0.62 -40.27
CA PHE A 156 -3.84 1.96 -39.79
C PHE A 156 -2.44 2.43 -40.23
N ASP A 157 -1.68 1.61 -41.01
CA ASP A 157 -0.30 1.93 -41.39
C ASP A 157 -0.17 3.30 -42.09
N MET A 158 -1.12 3.65 -42.96
CA MET A 158 -1.13 4.95 -43.66
C MET A 158 -1.39 6.16 -42.74
N LYS A 159 -1.84 5.97 -41.51
CA LYS A 159 -2.14 7.04 -40.54
C LYS A 159 -1.04 7.24 -39.51
N VAL A 160 -0.09 6.31 -39.40
CA VAL A 160 0.99 6.34 -38.45
C VAL A 160 2.25 7.02 -39.02
N THR A 161 2.37 7.10 -40.31
CA THR A 161 3.52 7.70 -41.03
C THR A 161 3.31 9.19 -41.42
N ALA A 162 2.22 9.80 -41.03
CA ALA A 162 1.95 11.23 -41.17
C ALA A 162 2.10 11.96 -39.85
#